data_81a094252224461d4dab63cfb533c6c6
#
_entry.id   81a094252224461d4dab63cfb533c6c6
#
_cell.length_a   1.000
_cell.length_b   1.000
_cell.length_c   1.000
_cell.angle_alpha   90.00
_cell.angle_beta   90.00
_cell.angle_gamma   90.00
#
_symmetry.space_group_name_H-M   'P 1'
#
loop_
_entity.id
_entity.type
_entity.pdbx_description
1 polymer ?
#
loop_
_entity_poly.entity_id
_entity_poly.type
_entity_poly.pdbx_seq_one_letter_code
_entity_poly.pdbx_strand_id
1 'polypeptide(L)'
;MFHNMFNKAWIVSILFFNIVLSSESIGKTQENFSSVIEVGPGIGYFMPRTDYLNSHEFSIGGLWTLSPTYGIRFSILHTQLNYESSDSSHHFLQFGPGVEFSLQTREKVKGYTLIDVGFIDGKKDALFIFGIGMKYRMNENYSLKFELRDYHKGIGIPFVTFPRSQAGVSGEGGSKYLDFQVQLHYRIK
;
A
#
# COMPACT_ATOMS: atom_id res chain seq x y z
N MET A 1 -24.38 18.40 -5.38
CA MET A 1 -23.66 17.67 -4.34
C MET A 1 -23.89 16.15 -4.38
N PHE A 2 -25.04 15.66 -4.80
CA PHE A 2 -25.35 14.23 -4.88
C PHE A 2 -24.71 13.44 -6.04
N HIS A 3 -24.33 14.10 -7.14
CA HIS A 3 -23.78 13.41 -8.33
C HIS A 3 -22.37 12.81 -8.10
N ASN A 4 -21.59 13.35 -7.18
CA ASN A 4 -20.24 12.86 -6.86
C ASN A 4 -20.21 11.63 -5.92
N MET A 5 -21.28 11.38 -5.16
CA MET A 5 -21.38 10.19 -4.31
C MET A 5 -21.67 8.92 -5.11
N PHE A 6 -22.49 9.01 -6.15
CA PHE A 6 -22.84 7.86 -7.00
C PHE A 6 -21.64 7.30 -7.77
N ASN A 7 -20.75 8.16 -8.29
CA ASN A 7 -19.55 7.71 -9.01
C ASN A 7 -18.54 6.98 -8.10
N LYS A 8 -18.44 7.37 -6.82
CA LYS A 8 -17.54 6.72 -5.86
C LYS A 8 -18.02 5.33 -5.43
N ALA A 9 -19.33 5.17 -5.26
CA ALA A 9 -19.95 3.89 -4.95
C ALA A 9 -19.76 2.85 -6.07
N TRP A 10 -19.81 3.29 -7.33
CA TRP A 10 -19.62 2.42 -8.50
C TRP A 10 -18.19 1.85 -8.58
N ILE A 11 -17.16 2.67 -8.32
CA ILE A 11 -15.75 2.23 -8.37
C ILE A 11 -15.48 1.21 -7.27
N VAL A 12 -15.97 1.46 -6.06
CA VAL A 12 -15.86 0.51 -4.93
C VAL A 12 -16.62 -0.78 -5.25
N SER A 13 -17.81 -0.67 -5.88
CA SER A 13 -18.61 -1.83 -6.29
C SER A 13 -17.94 -2.64 -7.40
N ILE A 14 -17.28 -2.00 -8.37
CA ILE A 14 -16.52 -2.68 -9.43
C ILE A 14 -15.32 -3.40 -8.86
N LEU A 15 -14.58 -2.78 -7.93
CA LEU A 15 -13.47 -3.43 -7.22
C LEU A 15 -13.97 -4.62 -6.38
N PHE A 16 -15.05 -4.44 -5.64
CA PHE A 16 -15.66 -5.52 -4.84
C PHE A 16 -16.19 -6.65 -5.71
N PHE A 17 -16.82 -6.33 -6.85
CA PHE A 17 -17.35 -7.31 -7.79
C PHE A 17 -16.23 -8.11 -8.47
N ASN A 18 -15.12 -7.49 -8.84
CA ASN A 18 -13.94 -8.20 -9.35
C ASN A 18 -13.29 -9.10 -8.28
N ILE A 19 -13.31 -8.71 -7.01
CA ILE A 19 -12.85 -9.54 -5.89
C ILE A 19 -13.77 -10.76 -5.72
N VAL A 20 -15.08 -10.58 -5.82
CA VAL A 20 -16.07 -11.67 -5.70
C VAL A 20 -16.00 -12.60 -6.91
N LEU A 21 -15.90 -12.09 -8.13
CA LEU A 21 -15.78 -12.94 -9.34
C LEU A 21 -14.48 -13.73 -9.38
N SER A 22 -13.38 -13.17 -8.86
CA SER A 22 -12.13 -13.93 -8.71
C SER A 22 -12.25 -15.01 -7.64
N SER A 23 -13.16 -14.89 -6.67
CA SER A 23 -13.38 -15.89 -5.63
C SER A 23 -14.07 -17.16 -6.13
N GLU A 24 -14.89 -17.09 -7.16
CA GLU A 24 -15.55 -18.29 -7.72
C GLU A 24 -14.60 -19.22 -8.51
N SER A 25 -13.51 -18.69 -9.07
CA SER A 25 -12.47 -19.51 -9.69
C SER A 25 -11.56 -20.23 -8.68
N ILE A 26 -11.62 -19.83 -7.39
CA ILE A 26 -10.76 -20.30 -6.30
C ILE A 26 -11.15 -21.70 -5.80
N GLY A 27 -12.38 -22.14 -6.01
CA GLY A 27 -12.90 -23.39 -5.45
C GLY A 27 -12.19 -24.67 -5.90
N LYS A 28 -11.41 -24.63 -6.97
CA LYS A 28 -10.75 -25.83 -7.52
C LYS A 28 -9.26 -25.98 -7.22
N THR A 29 -8.60 -24.96 -6.64
CA THR A 29 -7.14 -25.00 -6.41
C THR A 29 -6.77 -25.02 -4.92
N GLN A 30 -7.74 -25.15 -4.03
CA GLN A 30 -7.55 -24.92 -2.59
C GLN A 30 -7.11 -26.16 -1.80
N GLU A 31 -7.11 -27.35 -2.40
CA GLU A 31 -6.90 -28.62 -1.64
C GLU A 31 -5.49 -28.79 -1.04
N ASN A 32 -4.48 -28.00 -1.41
CA ASN A 32 -3.09 -28.12 -0.90
C ASN A 32 -2.40 -26.79 -0.60
N PHE A 33 -3.15 -25.71 -0.30
CA PHE A 33 -2.51 -24.45 0.03
C PHE A 33 -2.06 -24.41 1.50
N SER A 34 -0.76 -24.32 1.75
CA SER A 34 -0.20 -24.04 3.07
C SER A 34 -0.02 -22.53 3.24
N SER A 35 -0.51 -21.98 4.35
CA SER A 35 -0.28 -20.57 4.69
C SER A 35 1.21 -20.29 4.85
N VAL A 36 1.64 -19.12 4.40
CA VAL A 36 3.05 -18.73 4.42
C VAL A 36 3.18 -17.37 5.10
N ILE A 37 4.16 -17.25 5.99
CA ILE A 37 4.53 -15.99 6.60
C ILE A 37 5.84 -15.52 5.97
N GLU A 38 5.87 -14.27 5.55
CA GLU A 38 7.05 -13.60 5.03
C GLU A 38 7.27 -12.31 5.81
N VAL A 39 8.53 -11.98 6.10
CA VAL A 39 8.91 -10.73 6.77
C VAL A 39 10.22 -10.23 6.18
N GLY A 40 10.37 -8.92 6.10
CA GLY A 40 11.60 -8.37 5.59
C GLY A 40 11.72 -6.85 5.68
N PRO A 41 12.96 -6.37 5.66
CA PRO A 41 13.27 -4.96 5.57
C PRO A 41 13.03 -4.42 4.17
N GLY A 42 12.81 -3.12 4.11
CA GLY A 42 12.69 -2.37 2.86
C GLY A 42 13.33 -1.00 2.95
N ILE A 43 13.65 -0.49 1.79
CA ILE A 43 14.11 0.88 1.58
C ILE A 43 13.28 1.49 0.47
N GLY A 44 13.13 2.80 0.51
CA GLY A 44 12.33 3.47 -0.50
C GLY A 44 12.55 4.96 -0.59
N TYR A 45 11.72 5.57 -1.38
CA TYR A 45 11.73 6.99 -1.64
C TYR A 45 10.35 7.57 -1.42
N PHE A 46 10.23 8.42 -0.41
CA PHE A 46 9.00 9.03 0.04
C PHE A 46 8.85 10.43 -0.57
N MET A 47 7.74 10.66 -1.23
CA MET A 47 7.43 11.88 -1.98
C MET A 47 6.21 12.57 -1.40
N PRO A 48 6.40 13.50 -0.44
CA PRO A 48 5.30 14.32 0.06
C PRO A 48 4.73 15.21 -1.04
N ARG A 49 3.43 15.38 -1.04
CA ARG A 49 2.74 16.33 -1.95
C ARG A 49 2.41 17.65 -1.25
N THR A 50 3.19 17.98 -0.25
CA THR A 50 3.07 19.17 0.60
C THR A 50 4.39 19.93 0.59
N ASP A 51 4.57 20.85 1.51
CA ASP A 51 5.76 21.71 1.64
C ASP A 51 6.99 20.98 2.23
N TYR A 52 7.02 19.66 2.14
CA TYR A 52 8.16 18.84 2.54
C TYR A 52 8.96 18.41 1.33
N LEU A 53 10.28 18.28 1.53
CA LEU A 53 11.19 17.71 0.57
C LEU A 53 11.02 16.18 0.50
N ASN A 54 11.32 15.63 -0.66
CA ASN A 54 11.39 14.17 -0.81
C ASN A 54 12.49 13.59 0.08
N SER A 55 12.27 12.39 0.60
CA SER A 55 13.21 11.76 1.51
C SER A 55 13.31 10.25 1.30
N HIS A 56 14.40 9.68 1.81
CA HIS A 56 14.55 8.24 1.88
C HIS A 56 13.72 7.69 3.04
N GLU A 57 13.27 6.47 2.88
CA GLU A 57 12.52 5.76 3.91
C GLU A 57 13.10 4.38 4.19
N PHE A 58 12.85 3.92 5.41
CA PHE A 58 13.12 2.57 5.85
C PHE A 58 11.81 1.92 6.28
N SER A 59 11.65 0.66 5.92
CA SER A 59 10.43 -0.06 6.28
C SER A 59 10.74 -1.49 6.75
N ILE A 60 9.78 -2.04 7.48
CA ILE A 60 9.69 -3.47 7.77
C ILE A 60 8.30 -3.90 7.36
N GLY A 61 8.22 -4.88 6.46
CA GLY A 61 6.98 -5.46 6.00
C GLY A 61 6.81 -6.89 6.46
N GLY A 62 5.58 -7.26 6.78
CA GLY A 62 5.17 -8.64 7.02
C GLY A 62 3.96 -8.98 6.16
N LEU A 63 3.89 -10.23 5.70
CA LEU A 63 2.78 -10.76 4.92
C LEU A 63 2.46 -12.17 5.40
N TRP A 64 1.25 -12.39 5.83
CA TRP A 64 0.70 -13.72 6.08
C TRP A 64 -0.26 -14.09 4.95
N THR A 65 0.21 -14.91 4.03
CA THR A 65 -0.58 -15.39 2.89
C THR A 65 -1.57 -16.44 3.36
N LEU A 66 -2.86 -16.15 3.27
CA LEU A 66 -3.95 -17.02 3.72
C LEU A 66 -4.56 -17.83 2.58
N SER A 67 -4.41 -17.37 1.35
CA SER A 67 -4.83 -18.08 0.15
C SER A 67 -3.91 -17.70 -1.04
N PRO A 68 -4.02 -18.37 -2.19
CA PRO A 68 -3.27 -17.99 -3.39
C PRO A 68 -3.50 -16.54 -3.84
N THR A 69 -4.66 -15.96 -3.46
CA THR A 69 -5.12 -14.65 -3.95
C THR A 69 -5.10 -13.55 -2.92
N TYR A 70 -5.06 -13.83 -1.61
CA TYR A 70 -5.04 -12.78 -0.60
C TYR A 70 -4.19 -13.15 0.63
N GLY A 71 -3.72 -12.13 1.32
CA GLY A 71 -2.99 -12.23 2.57
C GLY A 71 -3.20 -11.00 3.44
N ILE A 72 -2.96 -11.17 4.74
CA ILE A 72 -2.92 -10.08 5.71
C ILE A 72 -1.49 -9.56 5.74
N ARG A 73 -1.36 -8.24 5.67
CA ARG A 73 -0.07 -7.59 5.75
C ARG A 73 0.01 -6.66 6.96
N PHE A 74 1.24 -6.39 7.37
CA PHE A 74 1.58 -5.38 8.35
C PHE A 74 2.82 -4.64 7.88
N SER A 75 2.84 -3.33 8.02
CA SER A 75 3.98 -2.51 7.65
C SER A 75 4.29 -1.47 8.72
N ILE A 76 5.58 -1.25 8.93
CA ILE A 76 6.12 -0.11 9.67
C ILE A 76 7.02 0.63 8.71
N LEU A 77 6.87 1.94 8.64
CA LEU A 77 7.67 2.82 7.80
C LEU A 77 8.16 4.00 8.64
N HIS A 78 9.42 4.32 8.48
CA HIS A 78 10.03 5.50 9.06
C HIS A 78 10.73 6.33 7.99
N THR A 79 10.47 7.64 7.99
CA THR A 79 11.20 8.61 7.18
C THR A 79 11.36 9.93 7.93
N GLN A 80 12.33 10.74 7.53
CA GLN A 80 12.53 12.08 8.03
C GLN A 80 12.08 13.07 6.96
N LEU A 81 11.09 13.89 7.27
CA LEU A 81 10.55 14.93 6.40
C LEU A 81 11.21 16.26 6.73
N ASN A 82 11.86 16.87 5.77
CA ASN A 82 12.47 18.19 5.90
C ASN A 82 11.54 19.22 5.24
N TYR A 83 11.30 20.34 5.89
CA TYR A 83 10.52 21.43 5.30
C TYR A 83 11.31 22.13 4.18
N GLU A 84 10.61 22.48 3.08
CA GLU A 84 11.22 23.20 1.97
C GLU A 84 11.64 24.63 2.36
N SER A 85 10.93 25.23 3.33
CA SER A 85 11.10 26.64 3.72
C SER A 85 11.89 26.87 5.02
N SER A 86 12.33 25.83 5.69
CA SER A 86 13.04 25.94 6.97
C SER A 86 13.97 24.76 7.23
N ASP A 87 14.98 24.95 8.08
CA ASP A 87 15.90 23.90 8.52
C ASP A 87 15.25 22.90 9.50
N SER A 88 13.93 23.00 9.72
CA SER A 88 13.23 22.09 10.62
C SER A 88 12.94 20.75 9.95
N SER A 89 13.05 19.69 10.73
CA SER A 89 12.71 18.33 10.29
C SER A 89 11.63 17.72 11.17
N HIS A 90 10.87 16.80 10.61
CA HIS A 90 9.86 16.03 11.32
C HIS A 90 10.03 14.54 11.04
N HIS A 91 10.05 13.73 12.10
CA HIS A 91 10.04 12.28 11.93
C HIS A 91 8.63 11.80 11.61
N PHE A 92 8.53 11.01 10.57
CA PHE A 92 7.29 10.38 10.16
C PHE A 92 7.42 8.88 10.40
N LEU A 93 6.66 8.38 11.35
CA LEU A 93 6.53 6.96 11.63
C LEU A 93 5.10 6.54 11.29
N GLN A 94 4.95 5.61 10.38
CA GLN A 94 3.67 5.01 10.03
C GLN A 94 3.71 3.52 10.35
N PHE A 95 2.64 3.01 10.90
CA PHE A 95 2.43 1.58 11.12
C PHE A 95 0.97 1.23 10.84
N GLY A 96 0.72 0.02 10.40
CA GLY A 96 -0.65 -0.40 10.19
C GLY A 96 -0.81 -1.77 9.55
N PRO A 97 -2.00 -2.37 9.78
CA PRO A 97 -2.43 -3.57 9.10
C PRO A 97 -2.99 -3.26 7.71
N GLY A 98 -3.04 -4.28 6.87
CA GLY A 98 -3.65 -4.19 5.56
C GLY A 98 -3.94 -5.55 4.94
N VAL A 99 -4.36 -5.51 3.70
CA VAL A 99 -4.66 -6.68 2.89
C VAL A 99 -3.94 -6.56 1.56
N GLU A 100 -3.33 -7.65 1.14
CA GLU A 100 -2.72 -7.81 -0.17
C GLU A 100 -3.55 -8.76 -1.02
N PHE A 101 -3.88 -8.34 -2.24
CA PHE A 101 -4.60 -9.14 -3.22
C PHE A 101 -3.64 -9.48 -4.36
N SER A 102 -3.24 -10.75 -4.45
CA SER A 102 -2.35 -11.23 -5.49
C SER A 102 -3.10 -11.43 -6.80
N LEU A 103 -2.57 -10.84 -7.85
CA LEU A 103 -2.99 -11.14 -9.22
C LEU A 103 -2.24 -12.38 -9.67
N GLN A 104 -2.97 -13.33 -10.25
CA GLN A 104 -2.36 -14.57 -10.74
C GLN A 104 -1.52 -14.26 -11.98
N THR A 105 -0.19 -14.31 -11.82
CA THR A 105 0.79 -14.12 -12.87
C THR A 105 1.73 -15.32 -12.93
N ARG A 106 2.83 -15.24 -13.62
CA ARG A 106 3.78 -16.34 -13.83
C ARG A 106 4.36 -16.87 -12.50
N GLU A 107 4.85 -18.10 -12.47
CA GLU A 107 5.35 -18.80 -11.27
C GLU A 107 6.33 -18.01 -10.39
N LYS A 108 7.25 -17.24 -11.01
CA LYS A 108 8.27 -16.47 -10.30
C LYS A 108 7.88 -15.01 -10.04
N VAL A 109 6.93 -14.46 -10.80
CA VAL A 109 6.53 -13.06 -10.71
C VAL A 109 5.03 -13.00 -10.40
N LYS A 110 4.67 -12.31 -9.35
CA LYS A 110 3.28 -12.03 -8.97
C LYS A 110 3.06 -10.52 -8.90
N GLY A 111 2.09 -10.02 -9.66
CA GLY A 111 1.52 -8.70 -9.42
C GLY A 111 0.56 -8.74 -8.25
N TYR A 112 0.39 -7.62 -7.55
CA TYR A 112 -0.59 -7.50 -6.47
C TYR A 112 -1.06 -6.07 -6.29
N THR A 113 -2.20 -5.93 -5.64
CA THR A 113 -2.69 -4.67 -5.11
C THR A 113 -2.76 -4.75 -3.59
N LEU A 114 -2.67 -3.63 -2.92
CA LEU A 114 -2.74 -3.55 -1.47
C LEU A 114 -3.66 -2.43 -1.00
N ILE A 115 -4.26 -2.64 0.15
CA ILE A 115 -5.02 -1.65 0.89
C ILE A 115 -4.60 -1.77 2.35
N ASP A 116 -3.99 -0.71 2.89
CA ASP A 116 -3.58 -0.65 4.28
C ASP A 116 -4.30 0.50 4.99
N VAL A 117 -4.40 0.41 6.30
CA VAL A 117 -4.78 1.52 7.18
C VAL A 117 -3.55 1.89 7.99
N GLY A 118 -3.01 3.07 7.73
CA GLY A 118 -1.82 3.56 8.40
C GLY A 118 -2.16 4.50 9.55
N PHE A 119 -1.50 4.30 10.68
CA PHE A 119 -1.53 5.22 11.81
C PHE A 119 -0.19 5.96 11.85
N ILE A 120 -0.25 7.28 11.98
CA ILE A 120 0.94 8.12 12.07
C ILE A 120 1.19 8.46 13.53
N ASP A 121 2.43 8.28 13.98
CA ASP A 121 2.83 8.66 15.33
C ASP A 121 2.57 10.16 15.59
N GLY A 122 1.99 10.44 16.76
CA GLY A 122 1.61 11.79 17.18
C GLY A 122 0.38 12.38 16.49
N LYS A 123 -0.28 11.67 15.56
CA LYS A 123 -1.51 12.10 14.91
C LYS A 123 -2.66 11.15 15.23
N LYS A 124 -3.85 11.73 15.44
CA LYS A 124 -5.08 10.95 15.69
C LYS A 124 -5.72 10.40 14.43
N ASP A 125 -5.29 10.87 13.27
CA ASP A 125 -5.91 10.55 11.99
C ASP A 125 -5.29 9.28 11.40
N ALA A 126 -6.13 8.36 10.95
CA ALA A 126 -5.71 7.25 10.12
C ALA A 126 -5.58 7.68 8.65
N LEU A 127 -4.63 7.09 7.96
CA LEU A 127 -4.48 7.20 6.51
C LEU A 127 -4.92 5.91 5.85
N PHE A 128 -5.60 6.04 4.73
CA PHE A 128 -5.81 4.94 3.80
C PHE A 128 -4.63 4.89 2.83
N ILE A 129 -4.05 3.72 2.65
CA ILE A 129 -2.90 3.49 1.79
C ILE A 129 -3.32 2.50 0.71
N PHE A 130 -3.25 2.94 -0.52
CA PHE A 130 -3.49 2.10 -1.68
C PHE A 130 -2.18 1.86 -2.39
N GLY A 131 -1.96 0.64 -2.87
CA GLY A 131 -0.74 0.38 -3.58
C GLY A 131 -0.90 -0.71 -4.63
N ILE A 132 0.08 -0.69 -5.52
CA ILE A 132 0.31 -1.74 -6.50
C ILE A 132 1.73 -2.22 -6.33
N GLY A 133 1.96 -3.49 -6.62
CA GLY A 133 3.29 -4.03 -6.47
C GLY A 133 3.54 -5.25 -7.35
N MET A 134 4.79 -5.61 -7.34
CA MET A 134 5.29 -6.81 -7.98
C MET A 134 6.20 -7.55 -7.01
N LYS A 135 6.00 -8.84 -6.88
CA LYS A 135 6.80 -9.74 -6.08
C LYS A 135 7.55 -10.71 -6.99
N TYR A 136 8.86 -10.71 -6.89
CA TYR A 136 9.73 -11.66 -7.58
C TYR A 136 10.25 -12.70 -6.59
N ARG A 137 9.94 -13.97 -6.80
CA ARG A 137 10.46 -15.08 -5.98
C ARG A 137 11.87 -15.45 -6.46
N MET A 138 12.87 -15.08 -5.67
CA MET A 138 14.27 -15.37 -5.96
C MET A 138 14.57 -16.87 -5.78
N ASN A 139 14.11 -17.45 -4.67
CA ASN A 139 14.21 -18.88 -4.35
C ASN A 139 13.07 -19.29 -3.39
N GLU A 140 13.20 -20.46 -2.74
CA GLU A 140 12.17 -20.95 -1.82
C GLU A 140 12.00 -20.09 -0.56
N ASN A 141 13.05 -19.41 -0.13
CA ASN A 141 13.09 -18.67 1.12
C ASN A 141 13.03 -17.14 0.92
N TYR A 142 13.43 -16.62 -0.23
CA TYR A 142 13.56 -15.18 -0.45
C TYR A 142 12.72 -14.69 -1.61
N SER A 143 12.10 -13.54 -1.40
CA SER A 143 11.40 -12.80 -2.44
C SER A 143 11.74 -11.30 -2.38
N LEU A 144 11.78 -10.66 -3.55
CA LEU A 144 11.96 -9.23 -3.69
C LEU A 144 10.60 -8.62 -4.05
N LYS A 145 10.19 -7.58 -3.33
CA LYS A 145 8.95 -6.85 -3.59
C LYS A 145 9.27 -5.43 -4.01
N PHE A 146 8.53 -4.97 -5.00
CA PHE A 146 8.52 -3.58 -5.47
C PHE A 146 7.12 -3.05 -5.25
N GLU A 147 6.97 -1.94 -4.56
CA GLU A 147 5.68 -1.34 -4.22
C GLU A 147 5.65 0.13 -4.60
N LEU A 148 4.55 0.57 -5.17
CA LEU A 148 4.18 1.97 -5.30
C LEU A 148 2.93 2.19 -4.45
N ARG A 149 3.00 3.09 -3.47
CA ARG A 149 1.91 3.34 -2.50
C ARG A 149 1.50 4.79 -2.52
N ASP A 150 0.21 5.00 -2.36
CA ASP A 150 -0.44 6.31 -2.32
C ASP A 150 -1.24 6.45 -1.02
N TYR A 151 -0.98 7.52 -0.27
CA TYR A 151 -1.51 7.76 1.06
C TYR A 151 -2.59 8.83 1.02
N HIS A 152 -3.76 8.51 1.51
CA HIS A 152 -4.92 9.37 1.51
C HIS A 152 -5.42 9.68 2.93
N LYS A 153 -5.76 10.93 3.18
CA LYS A 153 -6.61 11.28 4.32
C LYS A 153 -8.06 11.07 3.88
N GLY A 154 -8.72 10.03 4.44
CA GLY A 154 -10.06 9.63 4.02
C GLY A 154 -10.07 8.77 2.74
N ILE A 155 -11.27 8.38 2.29
CA ILE A 155 -11.43 7.53 1.11
C ILE A 155 -11.36 8.41 -0.14
N GLY A 156 -10.28 8.27 -0.91
CA GLY A 156 -10.01 9.00 -2.15
C GLY A 156 -9.90 8.08 -3.37
N ILE A 157 -9.63 8.66 -4.54
CA ILE A 157 -9.29 7.90 -5.75
C ILE A 157 -7.76 7.70 -5.74
N PRO A 158 -7.27 6.45 -5.68
CA PRO A 158 -5.83 6.16 -5.67
C PRO A 158 -5.14 6.72 -6.92
N PHE A 159 -3.91 7.19 -6.73
CA PHE A 159 -3.00 7.67 -7.78
C PHE A 159 -3.48 8.88 -8.59
N VAL A 160 -4.57 9.53 -8.19
CA VAL A 160 -5.01 10.78 -8.80
C VAL A 160 -4.18 11.93 -8.22
N THR A 161 -3.30 12.49 -9.05
CA THR A 161 -2.49 13.63 -8.69
C THR A 161 -3.28 14.93 -8.92
N PHE A 162 -3.62 15.64 -7.85
CA PHE A 162 -4.05 17.02 -7.99
C PHE A 162 -2.81 17.93 -8.16
N PRO A 163 -2.84 18.93 -9.05
CA PRO A 163 -1.77 19.90 -9.16
C PRO A 163 -1.46 20.56 -7.80
N ARG A 164 -0.18 20.82 -7.52
CA ARG A 164 0.28 21.45 -6.27
C ARG A 164 -0.51 22.73 -5.89
N SER A 165 -0.95 23.50 -6.90
CA SER A 165 -1.77 24.70 -6.73
C SER A 165 -3.17 24.45 -6.16
N GLN A 166 -3.68 23.24 -6.23
CA GLN A 166 -4.96 22.85 -5.65
C GLN A 166 -4.82 22.17 -4.28
N ALA A 167 -3.60 21.89 -3.82
CA ALA A 167 -3.33 21.31 -2.51
C ALA A 167 -3.74 22.23 -1.35
N GLY A 168 -3.95 23.52 -1.59
CA GLY A 168 -4.51 24.50 -0.63
C GLY A 168 -6.02 24.39 -0.43
N VAL A 169 -6.72 23.69 -1.30
CA VAL A 169 -8.12 23.32 -1.08
C VAL A 169 -8.09 22.12 -0.15
N SER A 170 -8.39 22.33 1.11
CA SER A 170 -8.56 21.34 2.18
C SER A 170 -9.69 20.35 1.88
N GLY A 171 -9.62 19.71 0.70
CA GLY A 171 -10.51 18.62 0.32
C GLY A 171 -10.14 17.40 1.15
N GLU A 172 -10.98 17.03 2.09
CA GLU A 172 -10.95 15.71 2.71
C GLU A 172 -10.95 14.67 1.59
N GLY A 173 -9.88 13.88 1.47
CA GLY A 173 -9.80 12.76 0.50
C GLY A 173 -8.74 12.88 -0.60
N GLY A 174 -7.84 13.84 -0.57
CA GLY A 174 -6.72 13.93 -1.53
C GLY A 174 -5.51 13.07 -1.14
N SER A 175 -4.75 12.62 -2.16
CA SER A 175 -3.44 11.99 -1.98
C SER A 175 -2.50 12.95 -1.25
N LYS A 176 -1.88 12.49 -0.17
CA LYS A 176 -0.97 13.28 0.67
C LYS A 176 0.48 12.94 0.42
N TYR A 177 0.77 11.68 0.20
CA TYR A 177 2.12 11.16 0.01
C TYR A 177 2.09 10.06 -1.04
N LEU A 178 3.17 9.96 -1.78
CA LEU A 178 3.45 8.85 -2.68
C LEU A 178 4.77 8.23 -2.23
N ASP A 179 4.90 6.92 -2.19
CA ASP A 179 6.18 6.28 -1.96
C ASP A 179 6.44 5.15 -2.97
N PHE A 180 7.72 4.89 -3.18
CA PHE A 180 8.21 3.75 -3.91
C PHE A 180 9.16 2.96 -3.00
N GLN A 181 8.88 1.66 -2.84
CA GLN A 181 9.66 0.78 -1.95
C GLN A 181 10.19 -0.43 -2.68
N VAL A 182 11.35 -0.88 -2.19
CA VAL A 182 11.91 -2.20 -2.49
C VAL A 182 12.11 -2.92 -1.17
N GLN A 183 11.57 -4.13 -1.04
CA GLN A 183 11.62 -4.93 0.18
C GLN A 183 12.19 -6.31 -0.12
N LEU A 184 13.08 -6.80 0.73
CA LEU A 184 13.58 -8.17 0.69
C LEU A 184 12.88 -9.00 1.77
N HIS A 185 12.00 -9.89 1.37
CA HIS A 185 11.24 -10.74 2.28
C HIS A 185 11.87 -12.12 2.44
N TYR A 186 11.92 -12.58 3.68
CA TYR A 186 12.27 -13.94 4.06
C TYR A 186 11.01 -14.71 4.44
N ARG A 187 10.90 -15.92 3.92
CA ARG A 187 9.80 -16.85 4.21
C ARG A 187 10.12 -17.64 5.47
N ILE A 188 9.26 -17.53 6.46
CA ILE A 188 9.28 -18.33 7.69
C ILE A 188 8.51 -19.61 7.42
N LYS A 189 9.17 -20.74 7.61
CA LYS A 189 8.59 -22.10 7.45
C LYS A 189 7.98 -22.57 8.75
#